data_6b1e743bd1e6881535f709b59391524f
#
_entry.id   6b1e743bd1e6881535f709b59391524f
#
_cell.length_a   1.000
_cell.length_b   1.000
_cell.length_c   1.000
_cell.angle_alpha   90.00
_cell.angle_beta   90.00
_cell.angle_gamma   90.00
#
_symmetry.space_group_name_H-M   'P 1'
#
loop_
_entity.id
_entity.type
_entity.pdbx_description
1 polymer ?
#
loop_
_entity_poly.entity_id
_entity_poly.type
_entity_poly.pdbx_seq_one_letter_code
_entity_poly.pdbx_strand_id
1 'polypeptide(L)'
;METVLDEKESLFQPGECDDAALYCGWYSLGKYIDAFKWVPGSVGFHIASQECRTLKQPGSTVWCKMMLEKGIAATVGPVGEPYVQAFPVPEVFFGMLLEGKATLAECFAASSPFLSWRMVLIGDPLYTPFRAVRLKRPQVSGTPK
;
A
#
# COMPACT_ATOMS: atom_id res chain seq x y z
N MET A 1 1.22 -14.11 -7.55
CA MET A 1 2.05 -12.96 -7.15
C MET A 1 3.12 -13.52 -6.23
N GLU A 2 4.36 -13.24 -6.53
CA GLU A 2 5.48 -13.57 -5.64
C GLU A 2 5.45 -12.62 -4.43
N THR A 3 5.80 -13.13 -3.26
CA THR A 3 5.85 -12.35 -2.02
C THR A 3 7.28 -12.38 -1.50
N VAL A 4 7.84 -11.22 -1.26
CA VAL A 4 9.13 -11.06 -0.58
C VAL A 4 8.85 -10.63 0.85
N LEU A 5 9.23 -11.45 1.81
CA LEU A 5 9.22 -11.13 3.23
C LEU A 5 10.66 -10.78 3.64
N ASP A 6 10.88 -9.51 3.98
CA ASP A 6 12.19 -9.06 4.43
C ASP A 6 12.22 -8.88 5.95
N GLU A 7 13.03 -9.70 6.62
CA GLU A 7 13.26 -9.70 8.05
C GLU A 7 14.73 -9.36 8.38
N LYS A 8 15.49 -8.84 7.40
CA LYS A 8 16.90 -8.51 7.57
C LYS A 8 17.07 -7.15 8.27
N GLU A 9 18.17 -6.99 8.96
CA GLU A 9 18.58 -5.69 9.53
C GLU A 9 19.05 -4.69 8.47
N SER A 10 19.49 -5.19 7.32
CA SER A 10 19.94 -4.34 6.19
C SER A 10 18.75 -3.86 5.38
N LEU A 11 18.76 -2.58 4.99
CA LEU A 11 17.77 -2.04 4.06
C LEU A 11 17.97 -2.60 2.65
N PHE A 12 16.86 -2.75 1.90
CA PHE A 12 16.93 -3.03 0.46
C PHE A 12 17.78 -1.97 -0.26
N GLN A 13 18.56 -2.43 -1.21
CA GLN A 13 19.35 -1.57 -2.07
C GLN A 13 18.62 -1.30 -3.40
N PRO A 14 18.97 -0.24 -4.14
CA PRO A 14 18.39 0.03 -5.45
C PRO A 14 18.47 -1.19 -6.37
N GLY A 15 17.33 -1.58 -6.94
CA GLY A 15 17.19 -2.72 -7.85
C GLY A 15 16.91 -4.08 -7.17
N GLU A 16 16.74 -4.13 -5.85
CA GLU A 16 16.39 -5.38 -5.15
C GLU A 16 14.89 -5.69 -5.15
N CYS A 17 14.04 -4.70 -5.46
CA CYS A 17 12.58 -4.84 -5.47
C CYS A 17 11.98 -4.37 -6.79
N ASP A 18 12.35 -5.01 -7.89
CA ASP A 18 11.75 -4.77 -9.19
C ASP A 18 10.31 -5.33 -9.24
N ASP A 19 9.45 -4.66 -10.03
CA ASP A 19 8.06 -5.04 -10.26
C ASP A 19 7.18 -5.07 -8.98
N ALA A 20 7.41 -4.13 -8.06
CA ALA A 20 6.66 -4.00 -6.83
C ALA A 20 5.20 -3.56 -7.11
N ALA A 21 4.23 -4.42 -6.82
CA ALA A 21 2.81 -4.17 -6.99
C ALA A 21 2.12 -3.76 -5.69
N LEU A 22 2.50 -4.39 -4.58
CA LEU A 22 1.98 -4.12 -3.25
C LEU A 22 3.15 -3.97 -2.27
N TYR A 23 3.02 -3.03 -1.35
CA TYR A 23 4.06 -2.78 -0.35
C TYR A 23 3.48 -2.43 1.02
N CYS A 24 4.02 -3.05 2.04
CA CYS A 24 3.88 -2.63 3.42
C CYS A 24 5.20 -2.88 4.14
N GLY A 25 5.75 -1.88 4.78
CA GLY A 25 7.01 -2.07 5.47
C GLY A 25 7.37 -0.91 6.38
N TRP A 26 8.43 -1.10 7.13
CA TRP A 26 9.03 -0.12 8.01
C TRP A 26 10.54 -0.12 7.78
N TYR A 27 11.03 0.88 7.07
CA TYR A 27 12.44 1.00 6.76
C TYR A 27 13.08 2.18 7.47
N SER A 28 13.19 3.30 6.77
CA SER A 28 13.86 4.50 7.26
C SER A 28 12.85 5.61 7.55
N LEU A 29 12.87 6.17 8.75
CA LEU A 29 12.00 7.26 9.14
C LEU A 29 12.28 8.52 8.30
N GLY A 30 11.25 9.04 7.62
CA GLY A 30 11.30 10.29 6.87
C GLY A 30 12.25 10.33 5.67
N LYS A 31 12.85 9.19 5.30
CA LYS A 31 13.79 9.09 4.19
C LYS A 31 13.49 7.89 3.32
N TYR A 32 12.85 8.13 2.18
CA TYR A 32 12.58 7.11 1.18
C TYR A 32 13.87 6.44 0.69
N ILE A 33 13.84 5.11 0.57
CA ILE A 33 14.91 4.32 -0.05
C ILE A 33 14.43 3.90 -1.44
N ASP A 34 15.15 4.29 -2.48
CA ASP A 34 14.79 4.04 -3.88
C ASP A 34 15.16 2.61 -4.32
N ALA A 35 14.67 1.63 -3.56
CA ALA A 35 14.89 0.22 -3.81
C ALA A 35 13.82 -0.40 -4.74
N PHE A 36 12.70 0.30 -4.92
CA PHE A 36 11.50 -0.24 -5.56
C PHE A 36 11.32 0.31 -6.98
N LYS A 37 10.97 -0.58 -7.89
CA LYS A 37 10.43 -0.23 -9.19
C LYS A 37 8.95 -0.57 -9.20
N TRP A 38 8.13 0.47 -9.12
CA TRP A 38 6.70 0.32 -9.01
C TRP A 38 6.05 -0.06 -10.34
N VAL A 39 5.21 -1.09 -10.34
CA VAL A 39 4.37 -1.37 -11.52
C VAL A 39 3.19 -0.39 -11.58
N PRO A 40 2.68 -0.05 -12.78
CA PRO A 40 1.50 0.79 -12.91
C PRO A 40 0.33 0.22 -12.11
N GLY A 41 -0.28 1.05 -11.26
CA GLY A 41 -1.40 0.63 -10.43
C GLY A 41 -1.00 0.08 -9.05
N SER A 42 0.25 0.11 -8.68
CA SER A 42 0.75 -0.34 -7.37
C SER A 42 0.11 0.42 -6.20
N VAL A 43 -0.02 -0.25 -5.08
CA VAL A 43 -0.57 0.29 -3.82
C VAL A 43 0.33 -0.11 -2.66
N GLY A 44 0.63 0.83 -1.79
CA GLY A 44 1.45 0.51 -0.63
C GLY A 44 1.50 1.61 0.41
N PHE A 45 1.99 1.27 1.60
CA PHE A 45 2.21 2.24 2.66
C PHE A 45 3.42 1.89 3.52
N HIS A 46 4.03 2.95 4.05
CA HIS A 46 5.17 2.84 4.95
C HIS A 46 4.74 3.17 6.37
N ILE A 47 5.06 2.27 7.32
CA ILE A 47 4.69 2.40 8.72
C ILE A 47 5.72 3.30 9.40
N ALA A 48 5.49 4.60 9.40
CA ALA A 48 6.30 5.58 10.12
C ALA A 48 5.50 6.86 10.39
N SER A 49 5.98 7.64 11.36
CA SER A 49 5.33 8.89 11.79
C SER A 49 5.39 9.96 10.71
N GLN A 50 4.32 10.73 10.59
CA GLN A 50 4.25 11.97 9.78
C GLN A 50 4.51 11.80 8.27
N GLU A 51 4.43 10.59 7.74
CA GLU A 51 4.78 10.26 6.35
C GLU A 51 3.95 11.01 5.29
N CYS A 52 2.74 11.44 5.62
CA CYS A 52 1.89 12.23 4.73
C CYS A 52 1.83 13.72 5.09
N ARG A 53 2.56 14.17 6.12
CA ARG A 53 2.51 15.58 6.57
C ARG A 53 3.09 16.55 5.56
N THR A 54 4.14 16.14 4.86
CA THR A 54 4.93 17.01 3.96
C THR A 54 4.74 16.70 2.48
N LEU A 55 3.61 16.10 2.10
CA LEU A 55 3.30 15.71 0.71
C LEU A 55 3.49 16.84 -0.30
N LYS A 56 3.08 18.05 0.05
CA LYS A 56 3.14 19.24 -0.83
C LYS A 56 4.43 20.07 -0.64
N GLN A 57 5.30 19.66 0.28
CA GLN A 57 6.52 20.41 0.55
C GLN A 57 7.60 20.05 -0.48
N PRO A 58 8.17 21.05 -1.19
CA PRO A 58 9.30 20.81 -2.09
C PRO A 58 10.49 20.19 -1.34
N GLY A 59 11.16 19.22 -1.97
CA GLY A 59 12.34 18.56 -1.40
C GLY A 59 12.08 17.60 -0.25
N SER A 60 10.83 17.36 0.15
CA SER A 60 10.50 16.34 1.13
C SER A 60 10.84 14.94 0.61
N THR A 61 11.47 14.12 1.44
CA THR A 61 11.92 12.75 1.13
C THR A 61 11.11 11.68 1.87
N VAL A 62 9.95 12.04 2.43
CA VAL A 62 9.06 11.10 3.12
C VAL A 62 8.48 10.06 2.16
N TRP A 63 8.19 8.89 2.68
CA TRP A 63 7.74 7.74 1.87
C TRP A 63 6.47 8.02 1.06
N CYS A 64 5.41 8.56 1.68
CA CYS A 64 4.17 8.86 0.96
C CYS A 64 4.41 9.72 -0.28
N LYS A 65 5.19 10.81 -0.14
CA LYS A 65 5.48 11.70 -1.26
C LYS A 65 6.31 11.00 -2.33
N MET A 66 7.42 10.37 -1.92
CA MET A 66 8.34 9.75 -2.86
C MET A 66 7.72 8.58 -3.62
N MET A 67 6.93 7.74 -2.95
CA MET A 67 6.19 6.67 -3.62
C MET A 67 5.24 7.22 -4.69
N LEU A 68 4.49 8.29 -4.40
CA LEU A 68 3.61 8.93 -5.38
C LEU A 68 4.40 9.52 -6.56
N GLU A 69 5.52 10.20 -6.30
CA GLU A 69 6.40 10.72 -7.35
C GLU A 69 7.06 9.63 -8.19
N LYS A 70 7.26 8.45 -7.63
CA LYS A 70 7.79 7.26 -8.31
C LYS A 70 6.70 6.42 -9.01
N GLY A 71 5.45 6.83 -8.96
CA GLY A 71 4.36 6.26 -9.76
C GLY A 71 3.44 5.27 -9.07
N ILE A 72 3.49 5.16 -7.73
CA ILE A 72 2.48 4.37 -7.01
C ILE A 72 1.09 5.02 -7.17
N ALA A 73 0.05 4.20 -7.35
CA ALA A 73 -1.31 4.68 -7.58
C ALA A 73 -1.99 5.17 -6.30
N ALA A 74 -1.65 4.56 -5.16
CA ALA A 74 -2.23 4.92 -3.88
C ALA A 74 -1.32 4.58 -2.70
N THR A 75 -1.41 5.38 -1.65
CA THR A 75 -0.70 5.18 -0.39
C THR A 75 -1.54 5.59 0.81
N VAL A 76 -1.16 5.11 1.98
CA VAL A 76 -1.73 5.49 3.28
C VAL A 76 -0.61 5.98 4.17
N GLY A 77 -0.89 6.99 4.98
CA GLY A 77 0.08 7.43 5.98
C GLY A 77 -0.46 8.49 6.92
N PRO A 78 0.24 8.76 8.03
CA PRO A 78 -0.20 9.73 9.01
C PRO A 78 0.23 11.16 8.67
N VAL A 79 -0.62 12.12 9.05
CA VAL A 79 -0.32 13.55 8.97
C VAL A 79 0.23 14.13 10.29
N GLY A 80 0.48 13.27 11.26
CA GLY A 80 1.01 13.63 12.59
C GLY A 80 1.69 12.44 13.23
N GLU A 81 1.80 12.43 14.56
CA GLU A 81 2.30 11.29 15.33
C GLU A 81 1.13 10.35 15.65
N PRO A 82 0.99 9.19 14.97
CA PRO A 82 -0.02 8.20 15.28
C PRO A 82 0.51 7.20 16.30
N TYR A 83 -0.37 6.36 16.83
CA TYR A 83 0.04 5.08 17.39
C TYR A 83 0.24 4.07 16.24
N VAL A 84 1.08 3.07 16.44
CA VAL A 84 1.28 1.98 15.44
C VAL A 84 -0.06 1.31 15.12
N GLN A 85 -0.92 1.14 16.12
CA GLN A 85 -2.26 0.57 15.96
C GLN A 85 -3.20 1.41 15.08
N ALA A 86 -2.84 2.66 14.73
CA ALA A 86 -3.64 3.47 13.84
C ALA A 86 -3.49 3.12 12.36
N PHE A 87 -2.43 2.40 12.00
CA PHE A 87 -2.24 1.93 10.63
C PHE A 87 -3.27 0.88 10.25
N PRO A 88 -3.65 0.81 8.97
CA PRO A 88 -4.44 -0.30 8.47
C PRO A 88 -3.78 -1.64 8.80
N VAL A 89 -4.58 -2.60 9.24
CA VAL A 89 -4.10 -3.98 9.43
C VAL A 89 -3.76 -4.56 8.05
N PRO A 90 -2.48 -4.89 7.76
CA PRO A 90 -2.04 -5.22 6.41
C PRO A 90 -2.79 -6.43 5.81
N GLU A 91 -3.03 -7.47 6.60
CA GLU A 91 -3.73 -8.67 6.16
C GLU A 91 -5.17 -8.35 5.72
N VAL A 92 -5.85 -7.43 6.41
CA VAL A 92 -7.21 -7.02 6.08
C VAL A 92 -7.17 -6.11 4.85
N PHE A 93 -6.32 -5.10 4.84
CA PHE A 93 -6.22 -4.13 3.76
C PHE A 93 -5.90 -4.80 2.42
N PHE A 94 -4.79 -5.53 2.35
CA PHE A 94 -4.35 -6.18 1.12
C PHE A 94 -5.18 -7.42 0.78
N GLY A 95 -5.69 -8.15 1.78
CA GLY A 95 -6.58 -9.28 1.56
C GLY A 95 -7.85 -8.85 0.82
N MET A 96 -8.53 -7.80 1.28
CA MET A 96 -9.72 -7.25 0.63
C MET A 96 -9.40 -6.68 -0.77
N LEU A 97 -8.26 -5.99 -0.90
CA LEU A 97 -7.83 -5.43 -2.19
C LEU A 97 -7.59 -6.54 -3.23
N LEU A 98 -6.90 -7.61 -2.85
CA LEU A 98 -6.59 -8.77 -3.69
C LEU A 98 -7.85 -9.57 -4.07
N GLU A 99 -8.85 -9.61 -3.21
CA GLU A 99 -10.14 -10.21 -3.56
C GLU A 99 -10.83 -9.48 -4.72
N GLY A 100 -10.53 -8.20 -4.95
CA GLY A 100 -11.08 -7.41 -6.04
C GLY A 100 -12.58 -7.15 -5.94
N LYS A 101 -13.15 -7.23 -4.72
CA LYS A 101 -14.57 -6.98 -4.45
C LYS A 101 -14.85 -5.61 -3.85
N ALA A 102 -13.86 -5.11 -3.11
CA ALA A 102 -13.91 -3.85 -2.40
C ALA A 102 -13.11 -2.77 -3.14
N THR A 103 -13.53 -1.55 -3.00
CA THR A 103 -12.80 -0.36 -3.41
C THR A 103 -11.66 -0.06 -2.44
N LEU A 104 -10.70 0.74 -2.87
CA LEU A 104 -9.60 1.18 -2.02
C LEU A 104 -10.09 1.86 -0.72
N ALA A 105 -11.13 2.70 -0.81
CA ALA A 105 -11.72 3.35 0.37
C ALA A 105 -12.37 2.34 1.33
N GLU A 106 -13.06 1.33 0.81
CA GLU A 106 -13.63 0.26 1.63
C GLU A 106 -12.53 -0.58 2.31
N CYS A 107 -11.46 -0.91 1.58
CA CYS A 107 -10.29 -1.60 2.17
C CYS A 107 -9.68 -0.77 3.30
N PHE A 108 -9.48 0.54 3.09
CA PHE A 108 -8.95 1.45 4.09
C PHE A 108 -9.86 1.54 5.32
N ALA A 109 -11.16 1.76 5.12
CA ALA A 109 -12.13 1.91 6.22
C ALA A 109 -12.26 0.62 7.06
N ALA A 110 -12.28 -0.55 6.41
CA ALA A 110 -12.44 -1.83 7.09
C ALA A 110 -11.17 -2.27 7.85
N SER A 111 -9.99 -1.85 7.37
CA SER A 111 -8.70 -2.23 7.96
C SER A 111 -8.17 -1.24 9.00
N SER A 112 -8.71 -0.01 9.04
CA SER A 112 -8.23 1.05 9.92
C SER A 112 -8.95 1.02 11.27
N PRO A 113 -8.24 0.76 12.37
CA PRO A 113 -8.87 0.70 13.71
C PRO A 113 -9.43 2.04 14.18
N PHE A 114 -8.86 3.15 13.70
CA PHE A 114 -9.26 4.51 14.10
C PHE A 114 -9.63 5.33 12.86
N LEU A 115 -10.91 5.42 12.56
CA LEU A 115 -11.42 6.32 11.53
C LEU A 115 -11.36 7.78 12.01
N SER A 116 -11.11 8.71 11.07
CA SER A 116 -11.02 10.16 11.36
C SER A 116 -9.96 10.52 12.40
N TRP A 117 -8.97 9.69 12.57
CA TRP A 117 -7.77 9.98 13.35
C TRP A 117 -6.72 10.68 12.47
N ARG A 118 -5.45 10.40 12.60
CA ARG A 118 -4.36 11.06 11.87
C ARG A 118 -4.00 10.39 10.55
N MET A 119 -4.67 9.31 10.21
CA MET A 119 -4.40 8.55 8.98
C MET A 119 -5.16 9.13 7.79
N VAL A 120 -4.51 9.20 6.65
CA VAL A 120 -5.10 9.62 5.38
C VAL A 120 -4.83 8.58 4.30
N LEU A 121 -5.83 8.38 3.45
CA LEU A 121 -5.71 7.62 2.21
C LEU A 121 -5.50 8.61 1.06
N ILE A 122 -4.51 8.34 0.20
CA ILE A 122 -4.20 9.13 -0.99
C ILE A 122 -4.26 8.22 -2.20
N GLY A 123 -5.13 8.56 -3.15
CA GLY A 123 -5.43 7.79 -4.34
C GLY A 123 -6.91 7.91 -4.73
N ASP A 124 -7.31 7.25 -5.80
CA ASP A 124 -8.73 7.18 -6.18
C ASP A 124 -9.48 6.28 -5.19
N PRO A 125 -10.47 6.80 -4.45
CA PRO A 125 -11.24 6.02 -3.47
C PRO A 125 -12.00 4.84 -4.10
N LEU A 126 -12.34 4.92 -5.37
CA LEU A 126 -13.07 3.87 -6.10
C LEU A 126 -12.14 2.86 -6.79
N TYR A 127 -10.84 2.99 -6.62
CA TYR A 127 -9.85 2.12 -7.25
C TYR A 127 -10.00 0.66 -6.84
N THR A 128 -10.06 -0.24 -7.83
CA THR A 128 -10.20 -1.69 -7.65
C THR A 128 -9.24 -2.45 -8.55
N PRO A 129 -7.93 -2.48 -8.26
CA PRO A 129 -6.89 -2.96 -9.18
C PRO A 129 -7.05 -4.42 -9.61
N PHE A 130 -7.62 -5.27 -8.76
CA PHE A 130 -7.73 -6.71 -9.00
C PHE A 130 -9.12 -7.17 -9.50
N ARG A 131 -10.04 -6.24 -9.78
CA ARG A 131 -11.40 -6.58 -10.26
C ARG A 131 -11.41 -7.41 -11.53
N ALA A 132 -10.54 -7.10 -12.50
CA ALA A 132 -10.45 -7.80 -13.77
C ALA A 132 -9.93 -9.24 -13.65
N VAL A 133 -9.10 -9.55 -12.66
CA VAL A 133 -8.58 -10.89 -12.39
C VAL A 133 -9.70 -11.84 -11.99
N ARG A 134 -10.66 -11.36 -11.21
CA ARG A 134 -11.82 -12.15 -10.77
C ARG A 134 -12.75 -12.57 -11.92
N LEU A 135 -12.95 -11.68 -12.90
CA LEU A 135 -13.81 -11.97 -14.05
C LEU A 135 -13.25 -13.07 -14.98
N LYS A 136 -11.95 -13.37 -14.89
CA LYS A 136 -11.25 -14.37 -15.70
C LYS A 136 -11.08 -15.75 -15.02
N ARG A 137 -11.52 -15.93 -13.76
CA ARG A 137 -11.51 -17.26 -13.15
C ARG A 137 -12.55 -18.14 -13.83
N PRO A 138 -12.17 -19.28 -14.43
CA PRO A 138 -13.14 -20.20 -15.01
C PRO A 138 -14.10 -20.67 -13.92
N GLN A 139 -15.40 -20.62 -14.21
CA GLN A 139 -16.36 -21.36 -13.40
C GLN A 139 -16.00 -22.84 -13.53
N VAL A 140 -15.66 -23.46 -12.43
CA VAL A 140 -15.60 -24.93 -12.38
C VAL A 140 -17.01 -25.40 -12.62
N SER A 141 -17.26 -25.87 -13.84
CA SER A 141 -18.52 -26.52 -14.20
C SER A 141 -18.62 -27.78 -13.35
N GLY A 142 -19.52 -27.74 -12.37
CA GLY A 142 -19.86 -28.92 -11.59
C GLY A 142 -20.31 -30.02 -12.53
N THR A 143 -19.66 -31.16 -12.47
CA THR A 143 -20.07 -32.38 -13.17
C THR A 143 -21.44 -32.77 -12.63
N PRO A 144 -22.49 -32.93 -13.46
CA PRO A 144 -23.73 -33.47 -12.99
C PRO A 144 -23.51 -34.97 -12.70
N LYS A 145 -24.02 -35.45 -11.58
CA LYS A 145 -24.15 -36.88 -11.25
C LYS A 145 -25.26 -37.50 -12.07
#